data_d3520bbe65540406866220d1c6912cca
#
_entry.id   d3520bbe65540406866220d1c6912cca
#
_cell.length_a   1.000
_cell.length_b   1.000
_cell.length_c   1.000
_cell.angle_alpha   90.00
_cell.angle_beta   90.00
_cell.angle_gamma   90.00
#
_symmetry.space_group_name_H-M   'P 1'
#
loop_
_entity.id
_entity.type
_entity.pdbx_description
1 polymer ?
#
loop_
_entity_poly.entity_id
_entity_poly.type
_entity_poly.pdbx_seq_one_letter_code
_entity_poly.pdbx_strand_id
1 'polypeptide(L)'
;MKKKRISAFFLTIALLSGSLSSTAYAATWYMEDGDVIVSASESGQTVSQNNNTIGDNDPTFTNRDSDVASDSTITITTSDDATANITIEDINLKHSQESAIDVKGDSKADITVRGTNTINRKDESSPSMIHVSDGDLTLRGDGSLTLSGWTDGAKIGSNGYSSDTGQGEEDFTGSIHITDDVTISATREYYNPSDTGSAAIGSGEKGNFTGTITIDGNAKVNADATWCGPGIGCGEKGDYNGDIIIGGNAEVTASGGSASAGIGSGWDSTFSGGTITIKDNSKVTAIGSNGFSQNTSCSNPAIGASEKANPDYNPAKAPMNGTITITDNAQVKIGSDTKFGTSKTPLIGEASSEPTGTGKIEISGNAAVSNIDGSSDIAIGGGTASSTIDISIGANTNINGTKGSDILDGKSSNVKLNTVKTPTLVPESAPAVEPVASVSNGFRQTESSAVSTESFCHSVTLSLPSAGLSNFSFCPACGKKDGKDFLSPVSDVSAQAVTGTLPAGSPVLCIGTLDNGVGIMSAAVIKHHRAVQPTGIVRFTVPASLLAGHRLVALHTDGTQSEIVMTPDNAQTLSFEVNYAANGSDSAFPVRMILLLPEAS
;
A
#
# COMPACT_ATOMS: atom_id res chain seq x y z
N MET A 1 -26.28 46.40 14.29
CA MET A 1 -25.22 45.64 14.97
C MET A 1 -25.85 44.73 16.03
N LYS A 2 -26.10 43.49 15.72
CA LYS A 2 -26.54 42.47 16.70
C LYS A 2 -25.45 41.41 16.81
N LYS A 3 -24.70 41.45 17.91
CA LYS A 3 -23.73 40.43 18.25
C LYS A 3 -24.45 39.14 18.55
N LYS A 4 -24.28 38.12 17.69
CA LYS A 4 -24.65 36.74 18.02
C LYS A 4 -23.60 36.19 18.99
N ARG A 5 -24.05 35.83 20.17
CA ARG A 5 -23.23 35.10 21.16
C ARG A 5 -23.19 33.67 20.72
N ILE A 6 -22.00 33.17 20.39
CA ILE A 6 -21.71 31.75 20.25
C ILE A 6 -21.65 31.22 21.68
N SER A 7 -22.61 30.38 22.06
CA SER A 7 -22.58 29.62 23.30
C SER A 7 -21.68 28.41 23.08
N ALA A 8 -20.47 28.45 23.63
CA ALA A 8 -19.67 27.26 23.80
C ALA A 8 -20.40 26.34 24.80
N PHE A 9 -20.88 25.23 24.32
CA PHE A 9 -21.42 24.17 25.15
C PHE A 9 -20.25 23.34 25.68
N PHE A 10 -19.74 23.68 26.86
CA PHE A 10 -18.85 22.78 27.61
C PHE A 10 -19.72 21.65 28.16
N LEU A 11 -19.65 20.48 27.52
CA LEU A 11 -20.20 19.26 28.07
C LEU A 11 -19.26 18.76 29.17
N THR A 12 -19.56 19.08 30.42
CA THR A 12 -18.87 18.51 31.57
C THR A 12 -19.35 17.08 31.74
N ILE A 13 -18.59 16.12 31.25
CA ILE A 13 -18.83 14.70 31.54
C ILE A 13 -18.40 14.48 33.02
N ALA A 14 -19.36 14.30 33.88
CA ALA A 14 -19.12 13.84 35.24
C ALA A 14 -18.65 12.38 35.19
N LEU A 15 -17.36 12.15 35.43
CA LEU A 15 -16.81 10.80 35.63
C LEU A 15 -17.48 10.18 36.88
N LEU A 16 -18.39 9.27 36.64
CA LEU A 16 -18.81 8.31 37.67
C LEU A 16 -17.68 7.27 37.76
N SER A 17 -16.79 7.44 38.75
CA SER A 17 -15.79 6.43 39.11
C SER A 17 -16.46 5.24 39.79
N GLY A 18 -17.10 4.39 39.02
CA GLY A 18 -17.42 3.04 39.41
C GLY A 18 -16.36 2.11 38.84
N SER A 19 -15.66 1.39 39.70
CA SER A 19 -14.75 0.31 39.29
C SER A 19 -15.58 -0.79 38.60
N LEU A 20 -15.73 -0.63 37.29
CA LEU A 20 -16.23 -1.69 36.42
C LEU A 20 -15.04 -2.61 36.13
N SER A 21 -15.00 -3.76 36.78
CA SER A 21 -14.24 -4.90 36.30
C SER A 21 -14.87 -5.33 34.97
N SER A 22 -14.43 -4.69 33.88
CA SER A 22 -14.89 -5.03 32.55
C SER A 22 -14.25 -6.34 32.12
N THR A 23 -15.05 -7.42 32.09
CA THR A 23 -14.80 -8.46 31.09
C THR A 23 -14.90 -7.77 29.74
N ALA A 24 -13.77 -7.69 29.02
CA ALA A 24 -13.74 -7.13 27.68
C ALA A 24 -14.67 -7.96 26.79
N TYR A 25 -15.83 -7.43 26.48
CA TYR A 25 -16.71 -7.95 25.45
C TYR A 25 -16.41 -7.15 24.18
N ALA A 26 -15.95 -7.81 23.12
CA ALA A 26 -16.00 -7.27 21.77
C ALA A 26 -17.48 -7.25 21.35
N ALA A 27 -18.11 -6.09 21.39
CA ALA A 27 -19.51 -5.95 20.98
C ALA A 27 -19.60 -5.56 19.50
N THR A 28 -20.70 -6.01 18.88
CA THR A 28 -21.08 -5.53 17.55
C THR A 28 -22.03 -4.34 17.68
N TRP A 29 -21.67 -3.24 17.02
CA TRP A 29 -22.40 -1.99 16.99
C TRP A 29 -22.93 -1.74 15.59
N TYR A 30 -24.22 -1.46 15.48
CA TYR A 30 -24.86 -1.29 14.19
C TYR A 30 -24.98 0.20 13.83
N MET A 31 -24.50 0.55 12.64
CA MET A 31 -24.49 1.94 12.18
C MET A 31 -25.90 2.52 11.98
N GLU A 32 -26.90 1.69 11.76
CA GLU A 32 -28.30 2.13 11.68
C GLU A 32 -28.88 2.58 13.02
N ASP A 33 -28.22 2.30 14.14
CA ASP A 33 -28.68 2.70 15.47
C ASP A 33 -28.26 4.14 15.84
N GLY A 34 -27.51 4.84 14.97
CA GLY A 34 -27.12 6.26 15.14
C GLY A 34 -25.63 6.44 15.36
N ASP A 35 -25.22 7.70 15.54
CA ASP A 35 -23.83 8.09 15.71
C ASP A 35 -23.14 7.38 16.87
N VAL A 36 -21.86 7.10 16.64
CA VAL A 36 -21.00 6.41 17.60
C VAL A 36 -19.90 7.35 18.08
N ILE A 37 -19.64 7.32 19.38
CA ILE A 37 -18.47 7.97 19.98
C ILE A 37 -17.61 6.90 20.65
N VAL A 38 -16.36 6.78 20.21
CA VAL A 38 -15.33 5.95 20.84
C VAL A 38 -14.43 6.86 21.66
N SER A 39 -14.26 6.54 22.94
CA SER A 39 -13.35 7.28 23.82
C SER A 39 -12.39 6.32 24.49
N ALA A 40 -11.08 6.52 24.30
CA ALA A 40 -10.05 5.70 24.91
C ALA A 40 -9.15 6.53 25.84
N SER A 41 -8.70 5.91 26.92
CA SER A 41 -7.78 6.46 27.92
C SER A 41 -6.94 5.35 28.52
N GLU A 42 -5.98 5.65 29.38
CA GLU A 42 -5.23 4.65 30.16
C GLU A 42 -6.14 3.72 30.97
N SER A 43 -7.35 4.17 31.34
CA SER A 43 -8.32 3.37 32.09
C SER A 43 -9.15 2.40 31.25
N GLY A 44 -9.03 2.44 29.93
CA GLY A 44 -9.74 1.61 28.97
C GLY A 44 -10.52 2.40 27.94
N GLN A 45 -11.24 1.66 27.11
CA GLN A 45 -12.04 2.22 26.01
C GLN A 45 -13.53 2.08 26.29
N THR A 46 -14.30 3.07 25.90
CA THR A 46 -15.75 3.07 25.94
C THR A 46 -16.33 3.41 24.59
N VAL A 47 -17.49 2.85 24.30
CA VAL A 47 -18.29 3.17 23.11
C VAL A 47 -19.65 3.69 23.55
N SER A 48 -20.06 4.79 22.96
CA SER A 48 -21.36 5.43 23.21
C SER A 48 -22.17 5.48 21.92
N GLN A 49 -23.41 4.97 21.98
CA GLN A 49 -24.40 5.07 20.91
C GLN A 49 -25.80 5.20 21.55
N ASN A 50 -26.66 6.09 21.03
CA ASN A 50 -28.04 6.29 21.53
C ASN A 50 -28.13 6.52 23.05
N ASN A 51 -27.25 7.33 23.63
CA ASN A 51 -27.15 7.57 25.09
C ASN A 51 -26.81 6.34 25.93
N ASN A 52 -26.38 5.26 25.31
CA ASN A 52 -25.87 4.09 26.03
C ASN A 52 -24.34 4.08 25.90
N THR A 53 -23.64 4.01 27.02
CA THR A 53 -22.16 3.97 27.07
C THR A 53 -21.73 2.70 27.79
N ILE A 54 -20.92 1.90 27.14
CA ILE A 54 -20.34 0.68 27.72
C ILE A 54 -18.84 0.62 27.52
N GLY A 55 -18.13 -0.11 28.38
CA GLY A 55 -16.72 -0.43 28.17
C GLY A 55 -16.60 -1.49 27.08
N ASP A 56 -15.85 -1.18 26.02
CA ASP A 56 -15.60 -2.07 24.90
C ASP A 56 -14.24 -1.76 24.29
N ASN A 57 -13.29 -2.66 24.47
CA ASN A 57 -11.90 -2.43 24.05
C ASN A 57 -11.60 -2.93 22.61
N ASP A 58 -12.56 -3.59 21.97
CA ASP A 58 -12.42 -4.13 20.62
C ASP A 58 -13.79 -4.15 19.90
N PRO A 59 -14.46 -2.98 19.78
CA PRO A 59 -15.77 -2.88 19.15
C PRO A 59 -15.69 -3.19 17.66
N THR A 60 -16.70 -3.87 17.15
CA THR A 60 -16.92 -4.03 15.72
C THR A 60 -18.11 -3.19 15.27
N PHE A 61 -17.89 -2.28 14.33
CA PHE A 61 -18.93 -1.48 13.70
C PHE A 61 -19.31 -2.09 12.35
N THR A 62 -20.61 -2.27 12.13
CA THR A 62 -21.14 -2.91 10.92
C THR A 62 -22.51 -2.34 10.55
N ASN A 63 -22.98 -2.57 9.33
CA ASN A 63 -24.39 -2.41 8.98
C ASN A 63 -25.13 -3.75 9.16
N ARG A 64 -26.42 -3.69 9.54
CA ARG A 64 -27.29 -4.89 9.54
C ARG A 64 -27.58 -5.37 8.13
N ASP A 65 -27.64 -4.42 7.22
CA ASP A 65 -27.81 -4.65 5.79
C ASP A 65 -26.78 -3.78 5.06
N SER A 66 -25.71 -4.39 4.59
CA SER A 66 -24.63 -3.69 3.90
C SER A 66 -25.06 -3.07 2.55
N ASP A 67 -26.21 -3.47 2.00
CA ASP A 67 -26.77 -2.86 0.80
C ASP A 67 -27.50 -1.54 1.10
N VAL A 68 -27.77 -1.26 2.39
CA VAL A 68 -28.45 -0.04 2.85
C VAL A 68 -27.46 0.89 3.55
N ALA A 69 -27.23 2.05 2.95
CA ALA A 69 -26.31 3.02 3.55
C ALA A 69 -26.89 3.70 4.79
N SER A 70 -26.08 3.82 5.85
CA SER A 70 -26.37 4.63 7.04
C SER A 70 -25.75 6.02 6.91
N ASP A 71 -26.34 7.02 7.56
CA ASP A 71 -25.81 8.38 7.70
C ASP A 71 -25.12 8.64 9.05
N SER A 72 -24.91 7.59 9.85
CA SER A 72 -24.27 7.69 11.17
C SER A 72 -22.74 7.80 11.08
N THR A 73 -22.17 8.55 12.02
CA THR A 73 -20.74 8.83 12.10
C THR A 73 -20.04 8.01 13.18
N ILE A 74 -18.72 7.88 13.05
CA ILE A 74 -17.84 7.34 14.09
C ILE A 74 -16.88 8.46 14.51
N THR A 75 -17.05 8.97 15.73
CA THR A 75 -16.14 9.97 16.32
C THR A 75 -15.19 9.29 17.28
N ILE A 76 -13.89 9.52 17.13
CA ILE A 76 -12.86 8.92 17.97
C ILE A 76 -12.15 10.02 18.76
N THR A 77 -12.06 9.83 20.07
CA THR A 77 -11.32 10.70 20.97
C THR A 77 -10.46 9.88 21.89
N THR A 78 -9.21 10.29 22.08
CA THR A 78 -8.31 9.63 23.03
C THR A 78 -7.69 10.63 23.98
N SER A 79 -7.22 10.17 25.12
CA SER A 79 -6.44 10.93 26.08
C SER A 79 -5.26 10.10 26.59
N ASP A 80 -4.27 10.76 27.19
CA ASP A 80 -3.17 10.11 27.91
C ASP A 80 -2.37 9.09 27.06
N ASP A 81 -2.06 9.41 25.80
CA ASP A 81 -1.38 8.52 24.85
C ASP A 81 -2.09 7.21 24.51
N ALA A 82 -3.35 7.06 24.94
CA ALA A 82 -4.14 5.89 24.58
C ALA A 82 -4.45 5.83 23.08
N THR A 83 -4.60 4.63 22.57
CA THR A 83 -5.06 4.38 21.21
C THR A 83 -6.44 3.75 21.24
N ALA A 84 -7.37 4.29 20.47
CA ALA A 84 -8.67 3.66 20.27
C ALA A 84 -8.52 2.54 19.24
N ASN A 85 -8.90 1.32 19.63
CA ASN A 85 -8.87 0.14 18.78
C ASN A 85 -10.29 -0.18 18.34
N ILE A 86 -10.56 -0.18 17.05
CA ILE A 86 -11.88 -0.48 16.49
C ILE A 86 -11.75 -1.40 15.27
N THR A 87 -12.80 -2.14 15.02
CA THR A 87 -12.97 -2.89 13.76
C THR A 87 -14.15 -2.30 12.99
N ILE A 88 -13.96 -2.07 11.70
CA ILE A 88 -15.05 -1.82 10.75
C ILE A 88 -15.20 -3.05 9.85
N GLU A 89 -16.43 -3.55 9.75
CA GLU A 89 -16.73 -4.77 8.98
C GLU A 89 -18.04 -4.60 8.22
N ASP A 90 -17.95 -4.63 6.89
CA ASP A 90 -19.11 -4.50 5.99
C ASP A 90 -19.94 -3.24 6.23
N ILE A 91 -19.28 -2.10 6.60
CA ILE A 91 -19.98 -0.82 6.74
C ILE A 91 -20.31 -0.23 5.38
N ASN A 92 -21.49 0.39 5.30
CA ASN A 92 -21.92 1.20 4.18
C ASN A 92 -22.42 2.54 4.73
N LEU A 93 -21.59 3.58 4.59
CA LEU A 93 -21.89 4.92 5.12
C LEU A 93 -22.07 5.90 3.98
N LYS A 94 -23.03 6.85 4.18
CA LYS A 94 -23.30 7.91 3.21
C LYS A 94 -23.57 9.23 3.91
N HIS A 95 -22.59 10.11 3.84
CA HIS A 95 -22.61 11.40 4.52
C HIS A 95 -22.69 12.58 3.56
N SER A 96 -23.21 13.71 4.06
CA SER A 96 -23.29 14.95 3.30
C SER A 96 -22.61 16.15 3.95
N GLN A 97 -22.51 16.20 5.27
CA GLN A 97 -22.03 17.39 5.99
C GLN A 97 -20.95 17.14 7.05
N GLU A 98 -20.73 15.89 7.45
CA GLU A 98 -19.77 15.53 8.48
C GLU A 98 -18.83 14.45 7.96
N SER A 99 -17.69 14.27 8.61
CA SER A 99 -16.79 13.15 8.34
C SER A 99 -17.44 11.86 8.80
N ALA A 100 -17.40 10.83 7.97
CA ALA A 100 -17.95 9.52 8.35
C ALA A 100 -17.19 8.90 9.52
N ILE A 101 -15.87 9.07 9.50
CA ILE A 101 -14.97 8.73 10.61
C ILE A 101 -14.16 9.98 10.94
N ASP A 102 -14.15 10.36 12.20
CA ASP A 102 -13.55 11.60 12.65
C ASP A 102 -12.62 11.34 13.85
N VAL A 103 -11.30 11.39 13.61
CA VAL A 103 -10.25 11.29 14.64
C VAL A 103 -9.97 12.71 15.14
N LYS A 104 -10.45 13.03 16.33
CA LYS A 104 -10.46 14.39 16.86
C LYS A 104 -9.11 14.83 17.46
N GLY A 105 -8.63 15.97 17.00
CA GLY A 105 -7.41 16.59 17.53
C GLY A 105 -6.21 15.63 17.45
N ASP A 106 -5.46 15.50 18.53
CA ASP A 106 -4.28 14.63 18.66
C ASP A 106 -4.60 13.17 19.03
N SER A 107 -5.85 12.74 18.81
CA SER A 107 -6.30 11.37 19.10
C SER A 107 -5.61 10.32 18.25
N LYS A 108 -5.47 9.09 18.80
CA LYS A 108 -4.85 7.95 18.13
C LYS A 108 -5.90 6.87 17.85
N ALA A 109 -6.04 6.48 16.59
CA ALA A 109 -6.97 5.48 16.13
C ALA A 109 -6.27 4.32 15.40
N ASP A 110 -6.53 3.10 15.81
CA ASP A 110 -6.13 1.87 15.12
C ASP A 110 -7.41 1.18 14.63
N ILE A 111 -7.64 1.25 13.32
CA ILE A 111 -8.84 0.74 12.66
C ILE A 111 -8.50 -0.53 11.90
N THR A 112 -9.01 -1.66 12.37
CA THR A 112 -8.97 -2.92 11.65
C THR A 112 -10.09 -2.94 10.61
N VAL A 113 -9.74 -3.04 9.35
CA VAL A 113 -10.67 -3.12 8.21
C VAL A 113 -10.88 -4.58 7.87
N ARG A 114 -12.13 -5.06 7.96
CA ARG A 114 -12.55 -6.41 7.57
C ARG A 114 -13.69 -6.33 6.57
N GLY A 115 -13.86 -7.38 5.76
CA GLY A 115 -14.94 -7.44 4.78
C GLY A 115 -14.87 -6.31 3.74
N THR A 116 -16.04 -5.86 3.28
CA THR A 116 -16.15 -4.82 2.24
C THR A 116 -16.81 -3.58 2.80
N ASN A 117 -16.04 -2.51 2.92
CA ASN A 117 -16.49 -1.27 3.51
C ASN A 117 -16.60 -0.17 2.45
N THR A 118 -17.65 0.61 2.53
CA THR A 118 -17.91 1.72 1.62
C THR A 118 -18.28 2.98 2.38
N ILE A 119 -17.63 4.08 2.06
CA ILE A 119 -18.01 5.42 2.49
C ILE A 119 -18.24 6.24 1.23
N ASN A 120 -19.46 6.66 1.02
CA ASN A 120 -19.85 7.45 -0.14
C ASN A 120 -20.33 8.84 0.28
N ARG A 121 -20.08 9.81 -0.56
CA ARG A 121 -20.51 11.19 -0.34
C ARG A 121 -21.26 11.73 -1.54
N LYS A 122 -22.32 12.52 -1.27
CA LYS A 122 -23.23 12.97 -2.31
C LYS A 122 -23.17 14.48 -2.59
N ASP A 123 -22.78 15.30 -1.63
CA ASP A 123 -22.95 16.76 -1.68
C ASP A 123 -21.62 17.53 -1.73
N GLU A 124 -21.67 18.75 -2.30
CA GLU A 124 -20.53 19.52 -2.83
C GLU A 124 -19.70 20.30 -1.81
N SER A 125 -20.04 20.37 -0.54
CA SER A 125 -19.27 21.16 0.44
C SER A 125 -19.09 20.38 1.72
N SER A 126 -18.05 19.59 1.79
CA SER A 126 -18.00 18.59 2.83
C SER A 126 -16.59 18.37 3.33
N PRO A 127 -16.41 18.14 4.64
CA PRO A 127 -15.11 17.80 5.24
C PRO A 127 -14.56 16.48 4.68
N SER A 128 -13.38 16.11 5.11
CA SER A 128 -12.76 14.82 4.79
C SER A 128 -13.68 13.64 5.10
N MET A 129 -13.62 12.57 4.31
CA MET A 129 -14.46 11.38 4.58
C MET A 129 -13.98 10.64 5.82
N ILE A 130 -12.67 10.42 5.94
CA ILE A 130 -12.00 10.03 7.17
C ILE A 130 -11.10 11.19 7.56
N HIS A 131 -11.51 11.90 8.60
CA HIS A 131 -10.82 13.09 9.07
C HIS A 131 -9.74 12.71 10.08
N VAL A 132 -8.54 13.20 9.82
CA VAL A 132 -7.41 13.23 10.74
C VAL A 132 -6.52 14.39 10.35
N SER A 133 -6.25 15.30 11.30
CA SER A 133 -5.38 16.46 11.06
C SER A 133 -4.11 16.41 11.91
N ASP A 134 -4.28 16.36 13.22
CA ASP A 134 -3.18 16.37 14.20
C ASP A 134 -2.92 14.98 14.82
N GLY A 135 -3.88 14.07 14.68
CA GLY A 135 -3.88 12.76 15.29
C GLY A 135 -3.14 11.70 14.50
N ASP A 136 -3.13 10.48 15.05
CA ASP A 136 -2.55 9.29 14.44
C ASP A 136 -3.64 8.33 13.99
N LEU A 137 -3.64 7.96 12.71
CA LEU A 137 -4.56 6.99 12.13
C LEU A 137 -3.81 5.79 11.57
N THR A 138 -4.10 4.60 12.07
CA THR A 138 -3.67 3.34 11.45
C THR A 138 -4.87 2.65 10.80
N LEU A 139 -4.74 2.31 9.52
CA LEU A 139 -5.68 1.47 8.77
C LEU A 139 -4.99 0.15 8.47
N ARG A 140 -5.50 -0.95 8.99
CA ARG A 140 -4.90 -2.27 8.84
C ARG A 140 -5.94 -3.38 8.69
N GLY A 141 -5.51 -4.61 8.52
CA GLY A 141 -6.37 -5.77 8.35
C GLY A 141 -6.29 -6.35 6.95
N ASP A 142 -7.32 -7.07 6.53
CA ASP A 142 -7.37 -7.80 5.26
C ASP A 142 -8.60 -7.45 4.41
N GLY A 143 -9.42 -6.53 4.89
CA GLY A 143 -10.61 -6.06 4.20
C GLY A 143 -10.32 -4.97 3.18
N SER A 144 -11.39 -4.49 2.57
CA SER A 144 -11.38 -3.37 1.62
C SER A 144 -12.17 -2.19 2.15
N LEU A 145 -11.69 -0.98 1.84
CA LEU A 145 -12.36 0.27 2.13
C LEU A 145 -12.38 1.15 0.88
N THR A 146 -13.57 1.41 0.38
CA THR A 146 -13.80 2.30 -0.77
C THR A 146 -14.37 3.63 -0.30
N LEU A 147 -13.67 4.70 -0.64
CA LEU A 147 -14.04 6.08 -0.37
C LEU A 147 -14.34 6.74 -1.72
N SER A 148 -15.61 7.05 -1.98
CA SER A 148 -16.03 7.58 -3.26
C SER A 148 -16.93 8.82 -3.13
N GLY A 149 -17.00 9.61 -4.19
CA GLY A 149 -17.78 10.85 -4.22
C GLY A 149 -16.93 12.07 -3.94
N TRP A 150 -17.58 13.14 -3.60
CA TRP A 150 -17.04 14.49 -3.53
C TRP A 150 -16.64 14.92 -2.11
N THR A 151 -15.60 15.73 -1.95
CA THR A 151 -15.19 16.31 -0.67
C THR A 151 -14.29 17.52 -0.90
N ASP A 152 -14.46 18.58 -0.10
CA ASP A 152 -13.56 19.74 -0.07
C ASP A 152 -12.26 19.42 0.70
N GLY A 153 -12.29 18.45 1.62
CA GLY A 153 -11.12 17.91 2.30
C GLY A 153 -10.48 16.72 1.57
N ALA A 154 -9.42 16.20 2.10
CA ALA A 154 -8.87 14.94 1.66
C ALA A 154 -9.87 13.80 1.87
N LYS A 155 -9.83 12.74 1.07
CA LYS A 155 -10.67 11.57 1.39
C LYS A 155 -10.22 10.90 2.68
N ILE A 156 -8.90 10.83 2.91
CA ILE A 156 -8.29 10.47 4.19
C ILE A 156 -7.28 11.55 4.53
N GLY A 157 -7.51 12.30 5.61
CA GLY A 157 -6.61 13.36 6.04
C GLY A 157 -7.32 14.63 6.53
N SER A 158 -6.71 15.79 6.35
CA SER A 158 -7.25 17.04 6.86
C SER A 158 -8.33 17.66 5.96
N ASN A 159 -9.12 18.53 6.57
CA ASN A 159 -10.15 19.30 5.85
C ASN A 159 -9.50 20.34 4.94
N GLY A 160 -10.17 20.64 3.83
CA GLY A 160 -9.81 21.71 2.91
C GLY A 160 -10.60 22.99 3.15
N TYR A 161 -10.17 24.04 2.47
CA TYR A 161 -10.90 25.29 2.43
C TYR A 161 -12.18 25.13 1.62
N SER A 162 -13.31 25.53 2.21
CA SER A 162 -14.58 25.61 1.51
C SER A 162 -15.08 27.04 1.50
N SER A 163 -15.22 27.61 0.30
CA SER A 163 -15.82 28.95 0.12
C SER A 163 -17.30 29.00 0.52
N ASP A 164 -18.00 27.90 0.39
CA ASP A 164 -19.44 27.79 0.56
C ASP A 164 -19.86 27.64 2.03
N THR A 165 -19.07 26.88 2.80
CA THR A 165 -19.35 26.64 4.22
C THR A 165 -18.58 27.56 5.15
N GLY A 166 -17.55 28.26 4.66
CA GLY A 166 -16.63 29.05 5.47
C GLY A 166 -15.81 28.18 6.44
N GLN A 167 -15.65 26.88 6.14
CA GLN A 167 -14.70 26.05 6.84
C GLN A 167 -13.29 26.54 6.52
N GLY A 168 -12.48 26.67 7.55
CA GLY A 168 -11.13 27.18 7.45
C GLY A 168 -10.17 26.13 6.90
N GLU A 169 -9.04 26.62 6.47
CA GLU A 169 -7.87 25.84 6.13
C GLU A 169 -7.43 25.00 7.34
N GLU A 170 -7.10 23.74 7.13
CA GLU A 170 -6.61 22.85 8.19
C GLU A 170 -5.36 22.13 7.73
N ASP A 171 -4.29 22.30 8.49
CA ASP A 171 -3.02 21.63 8.23
C ASP A 171 -3.12 20.12 8.54
N PHE A 172 -2.34 19.31 7.87
CA PHE A 172 -2.11 17.92 8.22
C PHE A 172 -0.76 17.80 8.90
N THR A 173 -0.78 17.58 10.22
CA THR A 173 0.42 17.50 11.07
C THR A 173 0.59 16.14 11.72
N GLY A 174 -0.45 15.31 11.73
CA GLY A 174 -0.49 13.98 12.32
C GLY A 174 0.13 12.88 11.47
N SER A 175 -0.32 11.65 11.69
CA SER A 175 0.15 10.53 10.89
C SER A 175 -0.98 9.65 10.33
N ILE A 176 -0.75 9.10 9.13
CA ILE A 176 -1.57 8.06 8.51
C ILE A 176 -0.67 6.86 8.22
N HIS A 177 -1.01 5.71 8.78
CA HIS A 177 -0.33 4.44 8.51
C HIS A 177 -1.30 3.44 7.90
N ILE A 178 -1.03 2.99 6.67
CA ILE A 178 -1.81 1.98 5.95
C ILE A 178 -0.94 0.74 5.81
N THR A 179 -1.35 -0.38 6.40
CA THR A 179 -0.47 -1.57 6.53
C THR A 179 -1.24 -2.88 6.44
N ASP A 180 -0.57 -3.99 6.70
CA ASP A 180 -1.06 -5.36 6.59
C ASP A 180 -1.45 -5.73 5.15
N ASP A 181 -2.63 -6.34 4.94
CA ASP A 181 -3.17 -6.76 3.64
C ASP A 181 -4.36 -5.87 3.20
N VAL A 182 -4.55 -4.72 3.85
CA VAL A 182 -5.69 -3.84 3.60
C VAL A 182 -5.72 -3.30 2.18
N THR A 183 -6.91 -3.21 1.60
CA THR A 183 -7.12 -2.58 0.30
C THR A 183 -7.89 -1.27 0.47
N ILE A 184 -7.26 -0.14 0.13
CA ILE A 184 -7.87 1.20 0.20
C ILE A 184 -8.06 1.74 -1.22
N SER A 185 -9.28 2.19 -1.51
CA SER A 185 -9.62 2.88 -2.76
C SER A 185 -10.20 4.25 -2.45
N ALA A 186 -9.40 5.28 -2.54
CA ALA A 186 -9.77 6.68 -2.35
C ALA A 186 -9.87 7.36 -3.71
N THR A 187 -11.03 7.25 -4.35
CA THR A 187 -11.21 7.62 -5.77
C THR A 187 -12.32 8.65 -5.97
N ARG A 188 -12.20 9.40 -7.02
CA ARG A 188 -13.26 10.29 -7.48
C ARG A 188 -14.26 9.52 -8.35
N GLU A 189 -15.54 9.85 -8.24
CA GLU A 189 -16.57 9.31 -9.14
C GLU A 189 -16.87 10.21 -10.36
N TYR A 190 -16.65 11.52 -10.23
CA TYR A 190 -17.04 12.47 -11.26
C TYR A 190 -16.12 13.70 -11.30
N TYR A 191 -15.91 14.26 -12.49
CA TYR A 191 -15.18 15.49 -12.72
C TYR A 191 -16.14 16.69 -12.66
N ASN A 192 -15.90 17.61 -11.74
CA ASN A 192 -16.58 18.89 -11.70
C ASN A 192 -15.55 20.03 -11.61
N PRO A 193 -15.66 21.06 -12.47
CA PRO A 193 -14.77 22.22 -12.44
C PRO A 193 -14.80 23.05 -11.14
N SER A 194 -15.75 22.80 -10.27
CA SER A 194 -15.84 23.46 -8.96
C SER A 194 -15.16 22.66 -7.85
N ASP A 195 -14.51 21.54 -8.18
CA ASP A 195 -13.78 20.72 -7.20
C ASP A 195 -12.67 21.52 -6.54
N THR A 196 -12.46 21.23 -5.27
CA THR A 196 -11.31 21.74 -4.53
C THR A 196 -10.09 20.89 -4.80
N GLY A 197 -8.92 21.49 -4.68
CA GLY A 197 -7.64 20.84 -4.96
C GLY A 197 -7.10 20.02 -3.81
N SER A 198 -7.92 19.21 -3.15
CA SER A 198 -7.49 18.37 -2.02
C SER A 198 -6.81 17.10 -2.47
N ALA A 199 -5.86 16.59 -1.66
CA ALA A 199 -5.26 15.28 -1.88
C ALA A 199 -6.30 14.16 -1.73
N ALA A 200 -6.11 13.02 -2.39
CA ALA A 200 -6.91 11.86 -2.04
C ALA A 200 -6.51 11.33 -0.65
N ILE A 201 -5.20 11.30 -0.35
CA ILE A 201 -4.68 10.98 0.98
C ILE A 201 -3.66 12.05 1.37
N GLY A 202 -3.91 12.80 2.45
CA GLY A 202 -3.02 13.88 2.90
C GLY A 202 -3.74 15.15 3.34
N SER A 203 -3.30 16.34 2.89
CA SER A 203 -3.95 17.60 3.27
C SER A 203 -5.03 18.03 2.29
N GLY A 204 -6.00 18.79 2.83
CA GLY A 204 -7.01 19.48 2.05
C GLY A 204 -6.43 20.67 1.26
N GLU A 205 -7.28 21.35 0.45
CA GLU A 205 -6.92 22.60 -0.22
C GLU A 205 -6.47 23.66 0.79
N LYS A 206 -5.36 24.34 0.52
CA LYS A 206 -4.69 25.34 1.35
C LYS A 206 -4.14 24.85 2.71
N GLY A 207 -4.37 23.58 3.06
CA GLY A 207 -3.76 22.97 4.24
C GLY A 207 -2.31 22.59 3.97
N ASN A 208 -1.42 22.92 4.88
CA ASN A 208 -0.02 22.47 4.81
C ASN A 208 0.06 20.99 5.14
N PHE A 209 1.02 20.32 4.52
CA PHE A 209 1.35 18.92 4.80
C PHE A 209 2.70 18.84 5.51
N THR A 210 2.68 18.67 6.82
CA THR A 210 3.87 18.54 7.67
C THR A 210 3.92 17.24 8.46
N GLY A 211 2.86 16.43 8.35
CA GLY A 211 2.73 15.12 8.98
C GLY A 211 3.42 14.00 8.21
N THR A 212 3.06 12.77 8.54
CA THR A 212 3.65 11.57 7.94
C THR A 212 2.59 10.64 7.36
N ILE A 213 2.80 10.17 6.13
CA ILE A 213 2.02 9.09 5.54
C ILE A 213 2.94 7.89 5.32
N THR A 214 2.62 6.75 5.92
CA THR A 214 3.32 5.48 5.73
C THR A 214 2.38 4.46 5.11
N ILE A 215 2.82 3.82 4.02
CA ILE A 215 2.10 2.73 3.37
C ILE A 215 3.06 1.56 3.26
N ASP A 216 2.79 0.47 3.97
CA ASP A 216 3.68 -0.68 3.99
C ASP A 216 2.92 -2.03 4.12
N GLY A 217 3.59 -3.06 4.63
CA GLY A 217 3.02 -4.40 4.66
C GLY A 217 2.81 -4.94 3.24
N ASN A 218 1.63 -5.46 2.96
CA ASN A 218 1.14 -5.85 1.64
C ASN A 218 -0.06 -4.98 1.21
N ALA A 219 -0.18 -3.79 1.78
CA ALA A 219 -1.30 -2.90 1.53
C ALA A 219 -1.44 -2.56 0.04
N LYS A 220 -2.69 -2.48 -0.41
CA LYS A 220 -3.03 -2.04 -1.77
C LYS A 220 -3.77 -0.72 -1.69
N VAL A 221 -3.20 0.32 -2.28
CA VAL A 221 -3.77 1.67 -2.22
C VAL A 221 -3.97 2.21 -3.62
N ASN A 222 -5.20 2.64 -3.89
CA ASN A 222 -5.53 3.43 -5.07
C ASN A 222 -6.00 4.82 -4.64
N ALA A 223 -5.19 5.83 -4.88
CA ALA A 223 -5.42 7.23 -4.51
C ALA A 223 -5.57 8.08 -5.78
N ASP A 224 -6.79 8.42 -6.15
CA ASP A 224 -7.09 9.25 -7.32
C ASP A 224 -7.71 10.58 -6.85
N ALA A 225 -6.93 11.65 -6.99
CA ALA A 225 -7.32 12.97 -6.49
C ALA A 225 -8.34 13.67 -7.38
N THR A 226 -9.01 14.61 -6.76
CA THR A 226 -9.87 15.57 -7.45
C THR A 226 -9.05 16.73 -8.02
N TRP A 227 -9.62 17.47 -8.92
CA TRP A 227 -9.20 18.71 -9.56
C TRP A 227 -7.69 19.00 -9.51
N CYS A 228 -7.20 19.79 -8.57
CA CYS A 228 -5.83 20.28 -8.48
C CYS A 228 -5.01 19.63 -7.34
N GLY A 229 -5.53 18.56 -6.73
CA GLY A 229 -4.85 17.84 -5.65
C GLY A 229 -3.97 16.71 -6.13
N PRO A 230 -2.98 16.28 -5.35
CA PRO A 230 -2.20 15.08 -5.63
C PRO A 230 -2.96 13.82 -5.21
N GLY A 231 -2.59 12.66 -5.76
CA GLY A 231 -3.07 11.38 -5.25
C GLY A 231 -2.71 11.21 -3.78
N ILE A 232 -1.43 11.42 -3.44
CA ILE A 232 -0.93 11.36 -2.05
C ILE A 232 -0.05 12.57 -1.80
N GLY A 233 -0.35 13.34 -0.73
CA GLY A 233 0.49 14.46 -0.30
C GLY A 233 -0.23 15.75 0.07
N CYS A 234 0.28 16.89 -0.40
CA CYS A 234 -0.19 18.22 -0.05
C CYS A 234 -1.22 18.73 -1.07
N GLY A 235 -2.39 19.13 -0.60
CA GLY A 235 -3.43 19.74 -1.44
C GLY A 235 -2.98 21.04 -2.13
N GLU A 236 -3.84 21.55 -3.02
CA GLU A 236 -3.64 22.81 -3.75
C GLU A 236 -3.34 23.96 -2.80
N LYS A 237 -2.38 24.81 -3.15
CA LYS A 237 -1.99 26.04 -2.41
C LYS A 237 -1.45 25.84 -1.01
N GLY A 238 -1.18 24.59 -0.60
CA GLY A 238 -0.50 24.29 0.65
C GLY A 238 1.03 24.27 0.53
N ASP A 239 1.72 24.01 1.63
CA ASP A 239 3.15 23.78 1.67
C ASP A 239 3.45 22.32 2.04
N TYR A 240 4.17 21.61 1.17
CA TYR A 240 4.65 20.26 1.41
C TYR A 240 5.97 20.29 2.19
N ASN A 241 5.94 19.83 3.42
CA ASN A 241 7.12 19.73 4.31
C ASN A 241 7.06 18.50 5.23
N GLY A 242 6.21 17.52 4.91
CA GLY A 242 6.07 16.27 5.65
C GLY A 242 6.74 15.10 4.95
N ASP A 243 6.47 13.89 5.42
CA ASP A 243 7.09 12.68 4.95
C ASP A 243 6.07 11.70 4.35
N ILE A 244 6.37 11.17 3.17
CA ILE A 244 5.65 10.04 2.56
C ILE A 244 6.61 8.86 2.46
N ILE A 245 6.24 7.73 3.04
CA ILE A 245 7.04 6.50 3.06
C ILE A 245 6.20 5.36 2.48
N ILE A 246 6.66 4.80 1.36
CA ILE A 246 6.03 3.62 0.75
C ILE A 246 7.05 2.49 0.78
N GLY A 247 6.72 1.41 1.49
CA GLY A 247 7.67 0.31 1.73
C GLY A 247 7.01 -1.06 1.78
N GLY A 248 7.73 -2.03 2.35
CA GLY A 248 7.27 -3.42 2.42
C GLY A 248 7.04 -4.02 1.04
N ASN A 249 5.90 -4.67 0.85
CA ASN A 249 5.39 -5.17 -0.43
C ASN A 249 4.18 -4.37 -0.91
N ALA A 250 3.99 -3.15 -0.43
CA ALA A 250 2.83 -2.34 -0.77
C ALA A 250 2.68 -2.12 -2.28
N GLU A 251 1.44 -2.16 -2.77
CA GLU A 251 1.08 -1.83 -4.15
C GLU A 251 0.28 -0.52 -4.15
N VAL A 252 0.86 0.55 -4.67
CA VAL A 252 0.27 1.89 -4.62
C VAL A 252 0.06 2.43 -6.03
N THR A 253 -1.15 2.85 -6.33
CA THR A 253 -1.46 3.67 -7.50
C THR A 253 -1.90 5.05 -7.02
N ALA A 254 -1.20 6.10 -7.46
CA ALA A 254 -1.49 7.47 -7.09
C ALA A 254 -1.60 8.34 -8.33
N SER A 255 -2.77 8.95 -8.54
CA SER A 255 -3.05 9.83 -9.67
C SER A 255 -3.38 11.24 -9.20
N GLY A 256 -2.67 12.22 -9.73
CA GLY A 256 -2.97 13.63 -9.50
C GLY A 256 -4.19 14.08 -10.31
N GLY A 257 -4.91 15.04 -9.77
CA GLY A 257 -5.89 15.84 -10.51
C GLY A 257 -5.19 16.79 -11.49
N SER A 258 -5.93 17.73 -12.09
CA SER A 258 -5.36 18.69 -13.03
C SER A 258 -4.15 19.42 -12.44
N ALA A 259 -3.08 19.52 -13.18
CA ALA A 259 -1.87 20.26 -12.82
C ALA A 259 -1.20 19.80 -11.50
N SER A 260 -1.35 18.55 -11.12
CA SER A 260 -0.86 18.03 -9.84
C SER A 260 0.02 16.80 -9.99
N ALA A 261 0.82 16.53 -8.97
CA ALA A 261 1.62 15.31 -8.89
C ALA A 261 0.74 14.09 -8.59
N GLY A 262 1.20 12.91 -8.98
CA GLY A 262 0.64 11.66 -8.45
C GLY A 262 0.96 11.53 -6.96
N ILE A 263 2.24 11.70 -6.60
CA ILE A 263 2.72 11.72 -5.22
C ILE A 263 3.53 12.99 -5.01
N GLY A 264 3.15 13.84 -4.05
CA GLY A 264 3.84 15.08 -3.76
C GLY A 264 2.92 16.28 -3.55
N SER A 265 3.08 17.35 -4.35
CA SER A 265 2.29 18.56 -4.17
C SER A 265 1.17 18.72 -5.19
N GLY A 266 0.11 19.40 -4.77
CA GLY A 266 -0.96 19.88 -5.63
C GLY A 266 -0.56 21.13 -6.41
N TRP A 267 -1.50 21.63 -7.21
CA TRP A 267 -1.33 22.86 -7.99
C TRP A 267 -1.10 24.08 -7.07
N ASP A 268 -0.26 25.00 -7.51
CA ASP A 268 0.10 26.23 -6.76
C ASP A 268 0.67 25.99 -5.34
N SER A 269 1.09 24.77 -5.05
CA SER A 269 1.71 24.42 -3.78
C SER A 269 3.22 24.59 -3.82
N THR A 270 3.85 24.70 -2.66
CA THR A 270 5.31 24.66 -2.53
C THR A 270 5.76 23.29 -2.04
N PHE A 271 6.97 22.88 -2.39
CA PHE A 271 7.64 21.71 -1.79
C PHE A 271 8.87 22.22 -1.03
N SER A 272 8.60 22.83 0.13
CA SER A 272 9.61 23.57 0.89
C SER A 272 10.60 22.68 1.60
N GLY A 273 10.24 21.42 1.91
CA GLY A 273 11.07 20.46 2.63
C GLY A 273 10.44 19.07 2.64
N GLY A 274 10.78 18.24 3.63
CA GLY A 274 10.23 16.90 3.80
C GLY A 274 10.77 15.86 2.82
N THR A 275 10.23 14.64 2.87
CA THR A 275 10.73 13.52 2.08
C THR A 275 9.62 12.71 1.39
N ILE A 276 9.95 12.14 0.23
CA ILE A 276 9.19 11.04 -0.39
C ILE A 276 10.14 9.87 -0.52
N THR A 277 9.88 8.78 0.21
CA THR A 277 10.71 7.58 0.22
C THR A 277 9.93 6.38 -0.30
N ILE A 278 10.42 5.76 -1.37
CA ILE A 278 9.87 4.52 -1.94
C ILE A 278 10.96 3.45 -1.83
N LYS A 279 10.69 2.39 -1.09
CA LYS A 279 11.72 1.41 -0.71
C LYS A 279 11.20 -0.02 -0.62
N ASP A 280 12.08 -0.90 -0.16
CA ASP A 280 11.83 -2.33 0.03
C ASP A 280 11.42 -3.02 -1.29
N ASN A 281 10.33 -3.79 -1.32
CA ASN A 281 9.80 -4.44 -2.53
C ASN A 281 8.53 -3.76 -3.04
N SER A 282 8.30 -2.52 -2.67
CA SER A 282 7.08 -1.80 -3.02
C SER A 282 6.92 -1.62 -4.54
N LYS A 283 5.66 -1.62 -4.98
CA LYS A 283 5.28 -1.37 -6.37
C LYS A 283 4.43 -0.11 -6.42
N VAL A 284 4.96 0.92 -7.04
CA VAL A 284 4.30 2.22 -7.12
C VAL A 284 4.00 2.57 -8.56
N THR A 285 2.77 2.95 -8.82
CA THR A 285 2.35 3.58 -10.08
C THR A 285 1.95 5.01 -9.77
N ALA A 286 2.73 5.98 -10.19
CA ALA A 286 2.46 7.39 -9.99
C ALA A 286 2.16 8.09 -11.32
N ILE A 287 1.08 8.87 -11.37
CA ILE A 287 0.60 9.54 -12.56
C ILE A 287 0.44 11.02 -12.24
N GLY A 288 1.29 11.86 -12.85
CA GLY A 288 1.12 13.30 -12.84
C GLY A 288 0.10 13.73 -13.89
N SER A 289 -0.59 14.82 -13.64
CA SER A 289 -1.59 15.33 -14.58
C SER A 289 -1.15 16.64 -15.24
N ASN A 290 -1.46 16.81 -16.51
CA ASN A 290 -1.19 18.05 -17.24
C ASN A 290 -2.23 19.15 -16.89
N GLY A 291 -1.77 20.40 -16.84
CA GLY A 291 -2.59 21.55 -16.47
C GLY A 291 -3.73 21.88 -17.44
N PHE A 292 -4.58 22.82 -17.03
CA PHE A 292 -5.82 23.27 -17.72
C PHE A 292 -5.63 23.84 -19.12
N SER A 293 -4.44 24.30 -19.48
CA SER A 293 -4.22 25.04 -20.70
C SER A 293 -3.61 24.15 -21.77
N GLN A 294 -4.32 24.00 -22.87
CA GLN A 294 -3.80 23.35 -24.09
C GLN A 294 -2.50 24.02 -24.63
N ASN A 295 -2.14 25.18 -24.09
CA ASN A 295 -0.96 25.95 -24.51
C ASN A 295 0.22 25.91 -23.53
N THR A 296 0.10 25.29 -22.35
CA THR A 296 1.22 25.20 -21.41
C THR A 296 2.10 24.00 -21.74
N SER A 297 3.39 24.30 -21.88
CA SER A 297 4.41 23.28 -22.15
C SER A 297 4.85 22.52 -20.90
N CYS A 298 4.13 22.64 -19.78
CA CYS A 298 4.51 22.09 -18.50
C CYS A 298 3.98 20.67 -18.32
N SER A 299 4.85 19.76 -17.89
CA SER A 299 4.48 18.44 -17.39
C SER A 299 4.54 18.50 -15.87
N ASN A 300 3.47 18.09 -15.20
CA ASN A 300 3.52 17.92 -13.78
C ASN A 300 4.14 16.58 -13.42
N PRO A 301 4.89 16.48 -12.30
CA PRO A 301 5.61 15.28 -11.98
C PRO A 301 4.65 14.15 -11.61
N ALA A 302 5.03 12.95 -11.95
CA ALA A 302 4.44 11.77 -11.35
C ALA A 302 4.78 11.74 -9.85
N ILE A 303 6.02 12.13 -9.48
CA ILE A 303 6.48 12.21 -8.09
C ILE A 303 7.25 13.52 -7.92
N GLY A 304 6.78 14.40 -7.02
CA GLY A 304 7.49 15.63 -6.68
C GLY A 304 6.64 16.90 -6.62
N ALA A 305 7.23 18.03 -7.02
CA ALA A 305 6.65 19.37 -6.94
C ALA A 305 5.91 19.77 -8.22
N SER A 306 4.64 20.05 -8.10
CA SER A 306 3.76 20.44 -9.20
C SER A 306 3.95 21.90 -9.64
N GLU A 307 3.34 22.26 -10.77
CA GLU A 307 3.39 23.59 -11.33
C GLU A 307 2.72 24.62 -10.42
N LYS A 308 3.30 25.81 -10.39
CA LYS A 308 2.69 26.97 -9.74
C LYS A 308 1.87 27.80 -10.75
N ALA A 309 0.75 28.33 -10.27
CA ALA A 309 -0.16 29.14 -11.07
C ALA A 309 0.48 30.42 -11.61
N ASN A 310 -0.03 30.80 -12.76
CA ASN A 310 0.01 32.05 -13.50
C ASN A 310 0.99 33.15 -13.00
N PRO A 311 1.97 33.56 -13.83
CA PRO A 311 2.93 34.62 -13.52
C PRO A 311 2.28 35.99 -13.20
N ASP A 312 1.03 36.20 -13.53
CA ASP A 312 0.34 37.50 -13.27
C ASP A 312 -0.14 37.63 -11.80
N TYR A 313 -0.18 36.53 -11.02
CA TYR A 313 -0.67 36.57 -9.65
C TYR A 313 0.40 36.55 -8.57
N ASN A 314 1.52 35.95 -8.78
CA ASN A 314 2.74 36.04 -7.98
C ASN A 314 3.85 35.18 -8.61
N PRO A 315 4.98 35.75 -9.00
CA PRO A 315 6.10 34.97 -9.56
C PRO A 315 6.88 34.17 -8.50
N ALA A 316 6.30 33.95 -7.33
CA ALA A 316 6.93 33.10 -6.34
C ALA A 316 6.85 31.63 -6.81
N LYS A 317 7.96 31.09 -7.03
CA LYS A 317 8.36 29.78 -7.57
C LYS A 317 7.86 28.64 -6.67
N ALA A 318 7.52 27.51 -7.26
CA ALA A 318 7.27 26.27 -6.51
C ALA A 318 8.56 25.42 -6.51
N PRO A 319 9.59 25.78 -5.73
CA PRO A 319 10.82 25.05 -5.71
C PRO A 319 10.62 23.69 -5.02
N MET A 320 11.26 22.66 -5.52
CA MET A 320 11.45 21.42 -4.77
C MET A 320 12.71 21.55 -3.92
N ASN A 321 12.55 21.71 -2.61
CA ASN A 321 13.67 21.76 -1.65
C ASN A 321 13.75 20.50 -0.79
N GLY A 322 12.79 19.58 -0.91
CA GLY A 322 12.80 18.31 -0.20
C GLY A 322 13.61 17.22 -0.91
N THR A 323 13.45 16.00 -0.44
CA THR A 323 14.19 14.84 -0.93
C THR A 323 13.23 13.77 -1.47
N ILE A 324 13.54 13.23 -2.66
CA ILE A 324 12.89 12.04 -3.21
C ILE A 324 13.91 10.91 -3.19
N THR A 325 13.59 9.80 -2.54
CA THR A 325 14.44 8.61 -2.47
C THR A 325 13.67 7.39 -3.00
N ILE A 326 14.25 6.70 -3.98
CA ILE A 326 13.74 5.43 -4.49
C ILE A 326 14.87 4.41 -4.34
N THR A 327 14.66 3.38 -3.52
CA THR A 327 15.77 2.50 -3.13
C THR A 327 15.35 1.03 -3.01
N ASP A 328 16.27 0.19 -2.60
CA ASP A 328 16.14 -1.26 -2.41
C ASP A 328 15.70 -1.99 -3.69
N ASN A 329 14.58 -2.68 -3.68
CA ASN A 329 14.01 -3.39 -4.83
C ASN A 329 12.72 -2.71 -5.33
N ALA A 330 12.51 -1.45 -4.99
CA ALA A 330 11.30 -0.71 -5.35
C ALA A 330 11.07 -0.70 -6.86
N GLN A 331 9.84 -0.94 -7.28
CA GLN A 331 9.41 -0.90 -8.68
C GLN A 331 8.46 0.29 -8.87
N VAL A 332 8.92 1.29 -9.60
CA VAL A 332 8.17 2.53 -9.80
C VAL A 332 7.81 2.67 -11.27
N LYS A 333 6.53 2.75 -11.55
CA LYS A 333 5.99 3.12 -12.85
C LYS A 333 5.52 4.56 -12.79
N ILE A 334 6.00 5.38 -13.71
CA ILE A 334 5.61 6.78 -13.79
C ILE A 334 4.88 7.06 -15.09
N GLY A 335 3.88 7.93 -15.03
CA GLY A 335 3.09 8.30 -16.18
C GLY A 335 2.66 9.75 -16.13
N SER A 336 2.12 10.22 -17.26
CA SER A 336 1.46 11.52 -17.37
C SER A 336 0.07 11.32 -17.94
N ASP A 337 -0.95 11.87 -17.29
CA ASP A 337 -2.32 11.83 -17.82
C ASP A 337 -2.45 12.77 -19.02
N THR A 338 -2.80 12.20 -20.17
CA THR A 338 -2.97 12.94 -21.42
C THR A 338 -4.37 13.51 -21.63
N LYS A 339 -5.30 13.30 -20.68
CA LYS A 339 -6.69 13.77 -20.82
C LYS A 339 -6.82 15.26 -21.06
N PHE A 340 -5.84 16.06 -20.61
CA PHE A 340 -5.85 17.51 -20.67
C PHE A 340 -4.77 18.14 -21.55
N GLY A 341 -3.99 17.36 -22.33
CA GLY A 341 -2.94 17.94 -23.14
C GLY A 341 -2.19 16.96 -24.05
N THR A 342 -1.23 17.47 -24.80
CA THR A 342 -0.30 16.67 -25.61
C THR A 342 0.58 15.82 -24.70
N SER A 343 0.84 14.57 -25.10
CA SER A 343 1.74 13.64 -24.40
C SER A 343 3.04 14.34 -23.99
N LYS A 344 3.35 14.28 -22.71
CA LYS A 344 4.57 14.87 -22.15
C LYS A 344 5.33 13.81 -21.36
N THR A 345 6.63 14.06 -21.26
CA THR A 345 7.54 13.16 -20.57
C THR A 345 7.20 13.07 -19.09
N PRO A 346 6.92 11.87 -18.55
CA PRO A 346 6.76 11.67 -17.12
C PRO A 346 7.98 12.14 -16.35
N LEU A 347 7.78 12.74 -15.18
CA LEU A 347 8.82 13.45 -14.44
C LEU A 347 8.88 12.96 -12.99
N ILE A 348 10.11 12.80 -12.49
CA ILE A 348 10.41 12.75 -11.04
C ILE A 348 11.17 14.01 -10.70
N GLY A 349 10.61 14.85 -9.82
CA GLY A 349 11.24 16.09 -9.39
C GLY A 349 10.34 17.31 -9.49
N GLU A 350 10.76 18.35 -10.19
CA GLU A 350 10.12 19.66 -10.22
C GLU A 350 9.53 19.96 -11.60
N ALA A 351 8.28 20.40 -11.64
CA ALA A 351 7.57 20.74 -12.87
C ALA A 351 7.62 22.23 -13.24
N SER A 352 8.19 23.08 -12.42
CA SER A 352 8.15 24.55 -12.58
C SER A 352 8.81 25.04 -13.87
N SER A 353 8.21 26.06 -14.49
CA SER A 353 8.79 26.79 -15.62
C SER A 353 9.95 27.72 -15.23
N GLU A 354 10.08 28.05 -13.95
CA GLU A 354 11.15 28.90 -13.40
C GLU A 354 11.72 28.35 -12.08
N PRO A 355 12.43 27.23 -12.10
CA PRO A 355 12.88 26.57 -10.88
C PRO A 355 14.02 27.30 -10.20
N THR A 356 13.97 27.23 -8.87
CA THR A 356 15.06 27.57 -7.98
C THR A 356 15.25 26.53 -6.91
N GLY A 357 14.64 25.34 -7.06
CA GLY A 357 14.74 24.25 -6.10
C GLY A 357 16.18 23.78 -5.89
N THR A 358 16.48 23.43 -4.64
CA THR A 358 17.77 22.90 -4.18
C THR A 358 17.60 21.50 -3.61
N GLY A 359 16.52 20.82 -3.96
CA GLY A 359 16.19 19.49 -3.45
C GLY A 359 17.13 18.39 -3.92
N LYS A 360 16.85 17.18 -3.46
CA LYS A 360 17.64 15.99 -3.77
C LYS A 360 16.77 14.90 -4.36
N ILE A 361 17.26 14.20 -5.39
CA ILE A 361 16.68 12.97 -5.90
C ILE A 361 17.74 11.87 -5.83
N GLU A 362 17.43 10.80 -5.14
CA GLU A 362 18.29 9.65 -4.99
C GLU A 362 17.58 8.39 -5.46
N ILE A 363 18.12 7.70 -6.45
CA ILE A 363 17.64 6.40 -6.90
C ILE A 363 18.78 5.41 -6.71
N SER A 364 18.59 4.43 -5.83
CA SER A 364 19.68 3.54 -5.40
C SER A 364 19.22 2.09 -5.23
N GLY A 365 20.10 1.22 -4.75
CA GLY A 365 19.80 -0.19 -4.61
C GLY A 365 19.57 -0.87 -5.98
N ASN A 366 18.60 -1.77 -6.03
CA ASN A 366 18.13 -2.44 -7.25
C ASN A 366 16.83 -1.81 -7.79
N ALA A 367 16.54 -0.57 -7.40
CA ALA A 367 15.32 0.11 -7.76
C ALA A 367 15.13 0.17 -9.28
N ALA A 368 13.90 -0.01 -9.73
CA ALA A 368 13.52 0.09 -11.13
C ALA A 368 12.48 1.19 -11.34
N VAL A 369 12.77 2.11 -12.26
CA VAL A 369 11.84 3.16 -12.67
C VAL A 369 11.54 3.00 -14.16
N SER A 370 10.27 2.95 -14.53
CA SER A 370 9.84 2.79 -15.91
C SER A 370 8.64 3.65 -16.24
N ASN A 371 8.43 3.93 -17.53
CA ASN A 371 7.23 4.58 -17.99
C ASN A 371 6.06 3.59 -18.10
N ILE A 372 4.85 4.02 -17.74
CA ILE A 372 3.63 3.23 -17.81
C ILE A 372 3.34 2.74 -19.23
N ASP A 373 3.54 3.58 -20.23
CA ASP A 373 3.24 3.28 -21.64
C ASP A 373 4.38 2.59 -22.38
N GLY A 374 5.50 2.31 -21.69
CA GLY A 374 6.68 1.71 -22.26
C GLY A 374 7.46 2.65 -23.18
N SER A 375 7.12 3.96 -23.25
CA SER A 375 7.90 4.93 -23.98
C SER A 375 9.27 5.15 -23.36
N SER A 376 10.23 5.60 -24.17
CA SER A 376 11.62 5.75 -23.73
C SER A 376 11.89 7.00 -22.89
N ASP A 377 10.92 7.92 -22.81
CA ASP A 377 11.17 9.25 -22.27
C ASP A 377 10.78 9.37 -20.81
N ILE A 378 11.76 9.38 -19.94
CA ILE A 378 11.64 9.76 -18.53
C ILE A 378 12.52 10.97 -18.28
N ALA A 379 12.02 11.98 -17.57
CA ALA A 379 12.81 13.09 -17.07
C ALA A 379 12.96 12.99 -15.55
N ILE A 380 14.17 13.25 -15.04
CA ILE A 380 14.48 13.30 -13.61
C ILE A 380 15.16 14.63 -13.33
N GLY A 381 14.69 15.37 -12.34
CA GLY A 381 15.27 16.65 -11.93
C GLY A 381 14.34 17.83 -12.06
N GLY A 382 14.87 19.02 -12.29
CA GLY A 382 14.10 20.25 -12.39
C GLY A 382 13.45 20.47 -13.74
N GLY A 383 12.36 21.25 -13.77
CA GLY A 383 11.61 21.59 -14.97
C GLY A 383 12.37 22.48 -15.96
N THR A 384 13.39 23.22 -15.55
CA THR A 384 14.20 24.11 -16.39
C THR A 384 15.70 24.03 -16.12
N ALA A 385 16.49 24.73 -16.95
CA ALA A 385 17.95 24.76 -16.91
C ALA A 385 18.53 25.49 -15.66
N SER A 386 17.71 26.19 -14.89
CA SER A 386 18.15 26.92 -13.68
C SER A 386 17.94 26.15 -12.38
N SER A 387 17.33 24.99 -12.42
CA SER A 387 17.20 24.12 -11.24
C SER A 387 18.55 23.59 -10.79
N THR A 388 18.75 23.52 -9.47
CA THR A 388 19.98 23.01 -8.86
C THR A 388 19.72 21.75 -8.04
N ILE A 389 18.72 20.95 -8.42
CA ILE A 389 18.42 19.68 -7.76
C ILE A 389 19.61 18.73 -7.90
N ASP A 390 20.08 18.21 -6.77
CA ASP A 390 21.13 17.20 -6.75
C ASP A 390 20.52 15.82 -7.09
N ILE A 391 21.05 15.16 -8.14
CA ILE A 391 20.58 13.85 -8.59
C ILE A 391 21.69 12.83 -8.36
N SER A 392 21.36 11.71 -7.71
CA SER A 392 22.25 10.58 -7.50
C SER A 392 21.57 9.29 -7.93
N ILE A 393 22.21 8.55 -8.85
CA ILE A 393 21.66 7.31 -9.41
C ILE A 393 22.68 6.19 -9.21
N GLY A 394 22.29 5.18 -8.44
CA GLY A 394 23.14 4.03 -8.10
C GLY A 394 23.39 3.11 -9.30
N ALA A 395 24.54 2.46 -9.31
CA ALA A 395 25.01 1.61 -10.42
C ALA A 395 24.12 0.39 -10.73
N ASN A 396 23.37 -0.11 -9.73
CA ASN A 396 22.50 -1.29 -9.90
C ASN A 396 21.07 -0.93 -10.28
N THR A 397 20.72 0.36 -10.31
CA THR A 397 19.37 0.80 -10.67
C THR A 397 19.06 0.49 -12.12
N ASN A 398 17.76 0.36 -12.42
CA ASN A 398 17.26 0.23 -13.78
C ASN A 398 16.27 1.36 -14.06
N ILE A 399 16.66 2.32 -14.91
CA ILE A 399 15.78 3.40 -15.29
C ILE A 399 15.43 3.23 -16.77
N ASN A 400 14.17 2.85 -16.99
CA ASN A 400 13.62 2.60 -18.33
C ASN A 400 14.52 1.70 -19.20
N GLY A 401 15.03 0.61 -18.62
CA GLY A 401 15.93 -0.34 -19.29
C GLY A 401 17.42 0.05 -19.32
N THR A 402 17.80 1.23 -18.80
CA THR A 402 19.18 1.68 -18.71
C THR A 402 19.74 1.48 -17.30
N LYS A 403 20.92 0.85 -17.19
CA LYS A 403 21.59 0.68 -15.89
C LYS A 403 22.11 2.01 -15.35
N GLY A 404 22.09 2.16 -14.04
CA GLY A 404 22.51 3.38 -13.35
C GLY A 404 23.90 3.88 -13.70
N SER A 405 24.87 2.98 -13.95
CA SER A 405 26.22 3.34 -14.37
C SER A 405 26.30 4.07 -15.73
N ASP A 406 25.26 3.96 -16.57
CA ASP A 406 25.18 4.59 -17.87
C ASP A 406 24.38 5.90 -17.85
N ILE A 407 23.93 6.33 -16.66
CA ILE A 407 23.10 7.50 -16.44
C ILE A 407 23.95 8.60 -15.81
N LEU A 408 23.80 9.83 -16.29
CA LEU A 408 24.41 10.99 -15.68
C LEU A 408 23.78 11.26 -14.32
N ASP A 409 24.60 11.27 -13.28
CA ASP A 409 24.27 11.80 -11.95
C ASP A 409 24.90 13.18 -11.76
N GLY A 410 24.33 13.99 -10.87
CA GLY A 410 24.87 15.30 -10.52
C GLY A 410 23.84 16.43 -10.46
N LYS A 411 24.31 17.64 -10.20
CA LYS A 411 23.47 18.86 -10.22
C LYS A 411 22.98 19.11 -11.63
N SER A 412 21.70 19.09 -11.83
CA SER A 412 21.18 19.20 -13.16
C SER A 412 19.83 19.87 -13.30
N SER A 413 19.70 20.47 -14.43
CA SER A 413 18.50 20.68 -15.18
C SER A 413 18.15 19.41 -15.96
N ASN A 414 17.06 18.75 -15.71
CA ASN A 414 16.47 17.65 -16.51
C ASN A 414 17.43 16.65 -17.15
N VAL A 415 17.66 15.53 -16.51
CA VAL A 415 18.22 14.36 -17.19
C VAL A 415 17.10 13.69 -17.99
N LYS A 416 17.05 13.90 -19.29
CA LYS A 416 16.16 13.17 -20.20
C LYS A 416 16.84 11.89 -20.63
N LEU A 417 16.21 10.76 -20.34
CA LEU A 417 16.66 9.44 -20.77
C LEU A 417 15.93 9.08 -22.06
N ASN A 418 16.56 9.37 -23.20
CA ASN A 418 15.95 9.22 -24.53
C ASN A 418 16.32 7.92 -25.25
N THR A 419 16.87 6.91 -24.58
CA THR A 419 17.25 5.69 -25.28
C THR A 419 16.94 4.44 -24.49
N VAL A 420 16.01 3.65 -25.00
CA VAL A 420 15.98 2.22 -24.73
C VAL A 420 17.19 1.61 -25.44
N LYS A 421 18.29 1.42 -24.72
CA LYS A 421 19.26 0.42 -25.14
C LYS A 421 18.64 -0.92 -24.81
N THR A 422 18.12 -1.61 -25.82
CA THR A 422 17.86 -3.04 -25.70
C THR A 422 19.16 -3.67 -25.19
N PRO A 423 19.16 -4.40 -24.07
CA PRO A 423 20.36 -5.05 -23.59
C PRO A 423 20.81 -5.99 -24.70
N THR A 424 21.97 -5.70 -25.28
CA THR A 424 22.65 -6.68 -26.13
C THR A 424 23.13 -7.73 -25.15
N LEU A 425 22.37 -8.82 -25.04
CA LEU A 425 22.84 -10.02 -24.38
C LEU A 425 24.09 -10.46 -25.10
N VAL A 426 25.26 -10.16 -24.56
CA VAL A 426 26.49 -10.84 -24.92
C VAL A 426 26.32 -12.24 -24.34
N PRO A 427 26.23 -13.27 -25.16
CA PRO A 427 26.16 -14.61 -24.63
C PRO A 427 27.53 -14.95 -24.03
N GLU A 428 27.61 -14.96 -22.72
CA GLU A 428 28.68 -15.66 -22.05
C GLU A 428 28.44 -17.14 -22.33
N SER A 429 29.42 -17.77 -22.96
CA SER A 429 29.35 -19.16 -23.37
C SER A 429 29.26 -20.08 -22.16
N ALA A 430 28.04 -20.42 -21.77
CA ALA A 430 27.78 -21.54 -20.87
C ALA A 430 27.75 -22.85 -21.67
N PRO A 431 28.23 -23.96 -21.09
CA PRO A 431 28.20 -25.24 -21.75
C PRO A 431 26.75 -25.66 -22.05
N ALA A 432 26.57 -26.22 -23.25
CA ALA A 432 25.28 -26.64 -23.77
C ALA A 432 24.59 -27.62 -22.80
N VAL A 433 23.55 -27.14 -22.16
CA VAL A 433 22.52 -28.01 -21.55
C VAL A 433 21.37 -28.06 -22.55
N GLU A 434 20.96 -29.24 -22.92
CA GLU A 434 19.84 -29.45 -23.85
C GLU A 434 18.58 -28.70 -23.37
N PRO A 435 17.78 -28.14 -24.30
CA PRO A 435 16.65 -27.33 -23.93
C PRO A 435 15.56 -28.21 -23.30
N VAL A 436 15.37 -28.08 -22.01
CA VAL A 436 14.13 -28.51 -21.37
C VAL A 436 13.04 -27.56 -21.88
N ALA A 437 12.01 -28.12 -22.48
CA ALA A 437 10.92 -27.39 -23.08
C ALA A 437 10.37 -26.35 -22.09
N SER A 438 10.43 -25.08 -22.48
CA SER A 438 9.85 -23.97 -21.73
C SER A 438 8.33 -24.17 -21.65
N VAL A 439 7.85 -24.62 -20.52
CA VAL A 439 6.42 -24.62 -20.22
C VAL A 439 6.09 -23.24 -19.68
N SER A 440 5.69 -22.34 -20.56
CA SER A 440 5.08 -21.07 -20.18
C SER A 440 3.66 -21.33 -19.69
N ASN A 441 3.50 -21.67 -18.43
CA ASN A 441 2.19 -21.72 -17.80
C ASN A 441 2.11 -20.62 -16.75
N GLY A 442 1.40 -19.56 -17.14
CA GLY A 442 1.15 -18.43 -16.28
C GLY A 442 0.48 -18.86 -14.99
N PHE A 443 1.11 -18.51 -13.89
CA PHE A 443 0.52 -18.56 -12.57
C PHE A 443 -0.53 -17.45 -12.51
N ARG A 444 -1.80 -17.79 -12.55
CA ARG A 444 -2.89 -16.87 -12.25
C ARG A 444 -3.29 -17.04 -10.80
N GLN A 445 -3.01 -16.02 -10.02
CA GLN A 445 -3.63 -15.85 -8.72
C GLN A 445 -5.03 -15.29 -8.99
N THR A 446 -6.04 -16.10 -8.86
CA THR A 446 -7.43 -15.64 -8.78
C THR A 446 -7.84 -15.79 -7.33
N GLU A 447 -8.01 -14.67 -6.65
CA GLU A 447 -8.68 -14.64 -5.37
C GLU A 447 -10.15 -14.97 -5.63
N SER A 448 -10.59 -16.11 -5.16
CA SER A 448 -11.99 -16.50 -5.15
C SER A 448 -12.47 -16.39 -3.71
N SER A 449 -13.17 -15.32 -3.43
CA SER A 449 -13.92 -15.17 -2.19
C SER A 449 -15.10 -16.12 -2.21
N ALA A 450 -14.95 -17.28 -1.60
CA ALA A 450 -16.08 -18.10 -1.22
C ALA A 450 -16.39 -17.82 0.24
N VAL A 451 -17.45 -17.09 0.48
CA VAL A 451 -18.01 -16.84 1.81
C VAL A 451 -18.37 -18.16 2.47
N SER A 452 -17.60 -18.60 3.42
CA SER A 452 -18.01 -19.53 4.46
C SER A 452 -17.45 -19.03 5.80
N THR A 453 -18.26 -19.08 6.80
CA THR A 453 -18.10 -18.56 8.16
C THR A 453 -16.96 -19.19 8.97
N GLU A 454 -15.82 -19.46 8.39
CA GLU A 454 -14.56 -19.75 9.07
C GLU A 454 -13.45 -19.00 8.35
N SER A 455 -13.18 -17.83 8.85
CA SER A 455 -12.27 -16.80 8.40
C SER A 455 -10.81 -17.24 8.27
N PHE A 456 -10.09 -16.53 7.38
CA PHE A 456 -8.63 -16.33 7.35
C PHE A 456 -7.78 -17.31 6.56
N CYS A 457 -8.33 -18.03 5.60
CA CYS A 457 -7.51 -18.84 4.70
C CYS A 457 -7.53 -18.27 3.28
N HIS A 458 -6.43 -17.70 2.83
CA HIS A 458 -6.26 -17.34 1.42
C HIS A 458 -6.05 -18.59 0.57
N SER A 459 -6.98 -18.89 -0.32
CA SER A 459 -6.81 -19.99 -1.25
C SER A 459 -5.86 -19.60 -2.38
N VAL A 460 -4.84 -20.40 -2.60
CA VAL A 460 -3.96 -20.31 -3.76
C VAL A 460 -4.42 -21.33 -4.79
N THR A 461 -4.70 -20.88 -6.00
CA THR A 461 -5.03 -21.77 -7.11
C THR A 461 -3.76 -22.13 -7.87
N LEU A 462 -3.47 -23.41 -7.98
CA LEU A 462 -2.37 -23.96 -8.77
C LEU A 462 -2.91 -24.52 -10.08
N SER A 463 -2.28 -24.19 -11.18
CA SER A 463 -2.51 -24.80 -12.48
C SER A 463 -1.17 -25.28 -13.02
N LEU A 464 -0.95 -26.56 -12.98
CA LEU A 464 0.22 -27.26 -13.50
C LEU A 464 -0.25 -28.45 -14.35
N PRO A 465 -0.70 -28.21 -15.61
CA PRO A 465 -1.24 -29.27 -16.47
C PRO A 465 -0.27 -30.41 -16.69
N SER A 466 1.04 -30.15 -16.70
CA SER A 466 2.10 -31.16 -16.81
C SER A 466 2.15 -32.13 -15.62
N ALA A 467 1.65 -31.72 -14.45
CA ALA A 467 1.53 -32.53 -13.24
C ALA A 467 0.09 -32.99 -12.98
N GLY A 468 -0.82 -32.83 -13.95
CA GLY A 468 -2.23 -33.17 -13.77
C GLY A 468 -3.00 -32.24 -12.84
N LEU A 469 -2.44 -31.07 -12.51
CA LEU A 469 -3.06 -30.05 -11.67
C LEU A 469 -3.75 -29.01 -12.55
N SER A 470 -5.06 -29.05 -12.63
CA SER A 470 -5.87 -28.00 -13.25
C SER A 470 -6.75 -27.36 -12.18
N ASN A 471 -6.56 -26.06 -11.93
CA ASN A 471 -7.36 -25.28 -10.98
C ASN A 471 -7.46 -25.88 -9.56
N PHE A 472 -6.36 -26.39 -9.06
CA PHE A 472 -6.28 -26.89 -7.70
C PHE A 472 -6.12 -25.74 -6.71
N SER A 473 -7.10 -25.55 -5.84
CA SER A 473 -7.08 -24.51 -4.82
C SER A 473 -6.89 -25.08 -3.43
N PHE A 474 -5.97 -24.53 -2.67
CA PHE A 474 -5.77 -24.85 -1.26
C PHE A 474 -5.19 -23.62 -0.53
N CYS A 475 -5.30 -23.60 0.78
CA CYS A 475 -4.67 -22.57 1.60
C CYS A 475 -3.29 -23.05 2.07
N PRO A 476 -2.19 -22.45 1.62
CA PRO A 476 -0.86 -22.83 2.09
C PRO A 476 -0.62 -22.42 3.55
N ALA A 477 -1.40 -21.46 4.07
CA ALA A 477 -1.28 -20.98 5.44
C ALA A 477 -1.91 -21.92 6.46
N CYS A 478 -3.13 -22.39 6.22
CA CYS A 478 -3.82 -23.29 7.15
C CYS A 478 -3.77 -24.76 6.73
N GLY A 479 -3.24 -25.06 5.54
CA GLY A 479 -3.16 -26.42 5.01
C GLY A 479 -4.51 -27.02 4.62
N LYS A 480 -5.57 -26.21 4.49
CA LYS A 480 -6.91 -26.68 4.15
C LYS A 480 -7.19 -26.62 2.66
N LYS A 481 -7.91 -27.60 2.16
CA LYS A 481 -8.51 -27.64 0.84
C LYS A 481 -10.03 -27.83 1.01
N ASP A 482 -10.83 -26.95 0.43
CA ASP A 482 -12.31 -27.02 0.53
C ASP A 482 -12.80 -27.12 1.99
N GLY A 483 -12.17 -26.35 2.90
CA GLY A 483 -12.49 -26.35 4.32
C GLY A 483 -12.02 -27.57 5.12
N LYS A 484 -11.38 -28.57 4.48
CA LYS A 484 -10.85 -29.78 5.12
C LYS A 484 -9.35 -29.74 5.24
N ASP A 485 -8.79 -30.35 6.28
CA ASP A 485 -7.36 -30.49 6.46
C ASP A 485 -6.78 -31.27 5.28
N PHE A 486 -5.86 -30.64 4.56
CA PHE A 486 -5.18 -31.21 3.42
C PHE A 486 -3.71 -31.51 3.71
N LEU A 487 -3.01 -30.57 4.38
CA LEU A 487 -1.62 -30.75 4.79
C LEU A 487 -1.56 -31.34 6.19
N SER A 488 -0.85 -32.46 6.33
CA SER A 488 -0.61 -33.12 7.62
C SER A 488 0.88 -33.03 7.99
N PRO A 489 1.20 -32.85 9.29
CA PRO A 489 2.58 -32.87 9.76
C PRO A 489 3.28 -34.20 9.43
N VAL A 490 4.53 -34.13 9.00
CA VAL A 490 5.38 -35.29 8.79
C VAL A 490 6.17 -35.57 10.06
N SER A 491 6.13 -36.81 10.54
CA SER A 491 6.99 -37.29 11.65
C SER A 491 8.41 -37.51 11.18
N ASP A 492 9.35 -37.51 12.14
CA ASP A 492 10.77 -37.84 11.92
C ASP A 492 11.49 -36.91 10.91
N VAL A 493 11.06 -35.68 10.84
CA VAL A 493 11.68 -34.60 10.04
C VAL A 493 12.47 -33.68 10.96
N SER A 494 13.69 -33.37 10.57
CA SER A 494 14.46 -32.27 11.17
C SER A 494 14.73 -31.18 10.15
N ALA A 495 14.84 -29.97 10.63
CA ALA A 495 15.24 -28.80 9.83
C ALA A 495 16.33 -28.01 10.53
N GLN A 496 17.31 -27.60 9.75
CA GLN A 496 18.41 -26.77 10.21
C GLN A 496 18.54 -25.55 9.30
N ALA A 497 18.56 -24.36 9.88
CA ALA A 497 18.90 -23.16 9.14
C ALA A 497 20.40 -23.21 8.77
N VAL A 498 20.71 -23.26 7.48
CA VAL A 498 22.06 -23.09 6.95
C VAL A 498 22.38 -21.60 6.92
N THR A 499 21.41 -20.80 6.49
CA THR A 499 21.40 -19.33 6.61
C THR A 499 19.99 -18.89 7.00
N GLY A 500 19.84 -17.69 7.55
CA GLY A 500 18.53 -17.16 7.91
C GLY A 500 17.93 -17.75 9.19
N THR A 501 16.59 -17.88 9.25
CA THR A 501 15.89 -18.29 10.47
C THR A 501 14.79 -19.30 10.21
N LEU A 502 14.57 -20.18 11.20
CA LEU A 502 13.42 -21.08 11.25
C LEU A 502 12.36 -20.50 12.19
N PRO A 503 11.08 -20.51 11.82
CA PRO A 503 10.01 -20.10 12.71
C PRO A 503 9.93 -21.05 13.91
N ALA A 504 9.85 -20.51 15.14
CA ALA A 504 9.74 -21.32 16.34
C ALA A 504 8.30 -21.85 16.53
N GLY A 505 8.15 -23.12 16.83
CA GLY A 505 6.97 -23.72 17.50
C GLY A 505 5.95 -24.40 16.62
N SER A 506 6.30 -25.19 15.58
CA SER A 506 5.32 -26.01 14.83
C SER A 506 5.95 -27.05 13.94
N PRO A 507 5.14 -27.89 13.27
CA PRO A 507 5.68 -28.96 12.47
C PRO A 507 6.67 -28.39 11.45
N VAL A 508 7.81 -28.99 11.41
CA VAL A 508 8.93 -28.59 10.57
C VAL A 508 8.57 -28.69 9.09
N LEU A 509 7.69 -29.63 8.77
CA LEU A 509 7.26 -29.91 7.40
C LEU A 509 5.86 -30.55 7.43
N CYS A 510 4.99 -30.07 6.52
CA CYS A 510 3.66 -30.67 6.30
C CYS A 510 3.55 -31.15 4.85
N ILE A 511 2.83 -32.25 4.62
CA ILE A 511 2.60 -32.82 3.29
C ILE A 511 1.12 -33.11 3.07
N GLY A 512 0.65 -32.88 1.85
CA GLY A 512 -0.65 -33.33 1.35
C GLY A 512 -0.48 -34.03 0.02
N THR A 513 -1.16 -35.15 -0.19
CA THR A 513 -1.10 -35.91 -1.43
C THR A 513 -2.42 -35.84 -2.17
N LEU A 514 -2.36 -35.63 -3.47
CA LEU A 514 -3.48 -35.61 -4.38
C LEU A 514 -3.80 -36.99 -4.91
N ASP A 515 -5.03 -37.18 -5.43
CA ASP A 515 -5.48 -38.46 -5.98
C ASP A 515 -4.62 -38.97 -7.14
N ASN A 516 -3.91 -38.08 -7.83
CA ASN A 516 -2.97 -38.41 -8.91
C ASN A 516 -1.53 -38.72 -8.42
N GLY A 517 -1.33 -38.80 -7.10
CA GLY A 517 -0.03 -39.09 -6.51
C GLY A 517 0.91 -37.88 -6.38
N VAL A 518 0.51 -36.70 -6.85
CA VAL A 518 1.30 -35.47 -6.64
C VAL A 518 1.20 -35.05 -5.18
N GLY A 519 2.35 -34.89 -4.52
CA GLY A 519 2.43 -34.35 -3.17
C GLY A 519 2.70 -32.84 -3.17
N ILE A 520 2.18 -32.16 -2.16
CA ILE A 520 2.48 -30.76 -1.86
C ILE A 520 3.09 -30.69 -0.47
N MET A 521 4.25 -30.07 -0.35
CA MET A 521 5.00 -29.97 0.88
C MET A 521 5.21 -28.50 1.25
N SER A 522 4.97 -28.15 2.51
CA SER A 522 5.13 -26.80 3.03
C SER A 522 5.85 -26.79 4.37
N ALA A 523 6.74 -25.83 4.57
CA ALA A 523 7.44 -25.58 5.83
C ALA A 523 6.91 -24.32 6.54
N ALA A 524 5.71 -23.87 6.21
CA ALA A 524 5.10 -22.72 6.86
C ALA A 524 4.56 -23.07 8.25
N VAL A 525 4.73 -22.15 9.18
CA VAL A 525 4.18 -22.21 10.54
C VAL A 525 3.05 -21.22 10.66
N ILE A 526 1.91 -21.66 11.14
CA ILE A 526 0.77 -20.76 11.40
C ILE A 526 0.92 -20.13 12.78
N LYS A 527 1.10 -18.80 12.82
CA LYS A 527 1.03 -18.02 14.05
C LYS A 527 -0.05 -16.95 13.88
N HIS A 528 -1.02 -16.94 14.81
CA HIS A 528 -2.11 -15.95 14.81
C HIS A 528 -2.77 -15.80 13.43
N HIS A 529 -3.13 -16.92 12.81
CA HIS A 529 -3.75 -17.00 11.48
C HIS A 529 -2.86 -16.51 10.31
N ARG A 530 -1.56 -16.36 10.52
CA ARG A 530 -0.59 -16.03 9.46
C ARG A 530 0.39 -17.18 9.26
N ALA A 531 0.69 -17.49 8.00
CA ALA A 531 1.76 -18.41 7.66
C ALA A 531 3.10 -17.69 7.78
N VAL A 532 3.95 -18.15 8.67
CA VAL A 532 5.34 -17.69 8.77
C VAL A 532 6.22 -18.74 8.11
N GLN A 533 6.86 -18.38 7.01
CA GLN A 533 7.80 -19.24 6.32
C GLN A 533 9.21 -19.10 6.90
N PRO A 534 10.07 -20.10 6.73
CA PRO A 534 11.50 -19.95 6.96
C PRO A 534 12.09 -18.83 6.10
N THR A 535 13.22 -18.27 6.53
CA THR A 535 14.02 -17.35 5.72
C THR A 535 15.41 -17.94 5.50
N GLY A 536 16.02 -17.61 4.35
CA GLY A 536 17.35 -18.13 4.00
C GLY A 536 17.33 -19.57 3.50
N ILE A 537 18.46 -20.25 3.60
CA ILE A 537 18.63 -21.64 3.17
C ILE A 537 18.36 -22.55 4.37
N VAL A 538 17.42 -23.47 4.19
CA VAL A 538 17.08 -24.47 5.19
C VAL A 538 17.38 -25.86 4.64
N ARG A 539 18.12 -26.64 5.41
CA ARG A 539 18.32 -28.05 5.14
C ARG A 539 17.28 -28.86 5.91
N PHE A 540 16.53 -29.67 5.18
CA PHE A 540 15.61 -30.66 5.73
C PHE A 540 16.24 -32.05 5.66
N THR A 541 16.05 -32.82 6.71
CA THR A 541 16.36 -34.26 6.73
C THR A 541 15.08 -35.02 6.98
N VAL A 542 14.74 -35.92 6.09
CA VAL A 542 13.46 -36.64 6.05
C VAL A 542 13.70 -38.16 5.89
N PRO A 543 12.74 -39.00 6.30
CA PRO A 543 12.80 -40.42 6.00
C PRO A 543 12.88 -40.68 4.49
N ALA A 544 13.80 -41.54 4.05
CA ALA A 544 13.94 -41.86 2.63
C ALA A 544 12.67 -42.45 2.02
N SER A 545 11.87 -43.15 2.84
CA SER A 545 10.58 -43.71 2.42
C SER A 545 9.54 -42.64 2.05
N LEU A 546 9.66 -41.42 2.58
CA LEU A 546 8.75 -40.31 2.28
C LEU A 546 8.88 -39.85 0.83
N LEU A 547 10.09 -39.93 0.29
CA LEU A 547 10.43 -39.40 -1.04
C LEU A 547 10.65 -40.51 -2.08
N ALA A 548 10.48 -41.77 -1.70
CA ALA A 548 10.69 -42.90 -2.60
C ALA A 548 9.77 -42.81 -3.83
N GLY A 549 10.34 -42.86 -5.04
CA GLY A 549 9.62 -42.77 -6.31
C GLY A 549 9.12 -41.35 -6.65
N HIS A 550 9.63 -40.32 -5.95
CA HIS A 550 9.28 -38.92 -6.21
C HIS A 550 10.54 -38.07 -6.40
N ARG A 551 10.43 -37.09 -7.28
CA ARG A 551 11.37 -35.97 -7.39
C ARG A 551 10.78 -34.72 -6.73
N LEU A 552 11.64 -33.90 -6.17
CA LEU A 552 11.25 -32.65 -5.54
C LEU A 552 11.42 -31.49 -6.51
N VAL A 553 10.40 -30.65 -6.60
CA VAL A 553 10.42 -29.44 -7.42
C VAL A 553 10.01 -28.26 -6.56
N ALA A 554 10.88 -27.27 -6.43
CA ALA A 554 10.55 -26.00 -5.81
C ALA A 554 9.66 -25.18 -6.74
N LEU A 555 8.52 -24.70 -6.24
CA LEU A 555 7.70 -23.69 -6.90
C LEU A 555 8.03 -22.34 -6.28
N HIS A 556 8.51 -21.42 -7.10
CA HIS A 556 8.92 -20.08 -6.69
C HIS A 556 7.75 -19.10 -6.72
N THR A 557 7.92 -17.96 -6.07
CA THR A 557 6.88 -16.90 -5.98
C THR A 557 6.54 -16.27 -7.32
N ASP A 558 7.46 -16.32 -8.29
CA ASP A 558 7.21 -15.85 -9.67
C ASP A 558 6.56 -16.90 -10.58
N GLY A 559 6.25 -18.09 -10.03
CA GLY A 559 5.68 -19.22 -10.77
C GLY A 559 6.70 -20.08 -11.52
N THR A 560 7.98 -19.76 -11.46
CA THR A 560 9.04 -20.62 -12.00
C THR A 560 9.25 -21.86 -11.13
N GLN A 561 9.90 -22.87 -11.70
CA GLN A 561 10.18 -24.14 -11.02
C GLN A 561 11.66 -24.46 -11.10
N SER A 562 12.20 -25.03 -10.04
CA SER A 562 13.55 -25.59 -10.03
C SER A 562 13.56 -26.96 -9.34
N GLU A 563 14.39 -27.86 -9.83
CA GLU A 563 14.56 -29.17 -9.21
C GLU A 563 15.36 -29.05 -7.92
N ILE A 564 14.92 -29.75 -6.87
CA ILE A 564 15.64 -29.83 -5.60
C ILE A 564 16.42 -31.12 -5.57
N VAL A 565 17.74 -31.02 -5.43
CA VAL A 565 18.63 -32.17 -5.36
C VAL A 565 18.54 -32.80 -3.97
N MET A 566 18.25 -34.09 -3.93
CA MET A 566 18.25 -34.91 -2.72
C MET A 566 19.59 -35.59 -2.52
N THR A 567 20.11 -35.55 -1.31
CA THR A 567 21.37 -36.20 -0.94
C THR A 567 21.10 -37.26 0.11
N PRO A 568 21.48 -38.52 -0.11
CA PRO A 568 21.40 -39.54 0.92
C PRO A 568 22.35 -39.23 2.09
N ASP A 569 21.82 -39.11 3.32
CA ASP A 569 22.64 -39.00 4.53
C ASP A 569 23.05 -40.42 5.03
N ASN A 570 22.11 -41.36 4.90
CA ASN A 570 22.30 -42.77 5.23
C ASN A 570 21.22 -43.61 4.51
N ALA A 571 21.18 -44.92 4.79
CA ALA A 571 20.22 -45.84 4.16
C ALA A 571 18.74 -45.54 4.50
N GLN A 572 18.45 -44.69 5.51
CA GLN A 572 17.11 -44.44 6.02
C GLN A 572 16.69 -43.00 5.87
N THR A 573 17.59 -42.05 5.64
CA THR A 573 17.33 -40.62 5.57
C THR A 573 17.94 -39.96 4.35
N LEU A 574 17.21 -38.98 3.81
CA LEU A 574 17.63 -38.09 2.74
C LEU A 574 17.61 -36.64 3.23
N SER A 575 18.54 -35.85 2.77
CA SER A 575 18.55 -34.40 3.00
C SER A 575 18.39 -33.62 1.69
N PHE A 576 17.76 -32.48 1.79
CA PHE A 576 17.67 -31.49 0.70
C PHE A 576 17.68 -30.08 1.25
N GLU A 577 18.14 -29.14 0.44
CA GLU A 577 18.19 -27.72 0.79
C GLU A 577 17.16 -26.92 -0.01
N VAL A 578 16.50 -26.00 0.68
CA VAL A 578 15.51 -25.09 0.09
C VAL A 578 15.89 -23.65 0.41
N ASN A 579 15.96 -22.81 -0.60
CA ASN A 579 16.22 -21.40 -0.43
C ASN A 579 14.89 -20.63 -0.34
N TYR A 580 14.55 -20.14 0.85
CA TYR A 580 13.35 -19.34 1.14
C TYR A 580 13.58 -17.84 1.05
N ALA A 581 14.80 -17.39 0.87
CA ALA A 581 15.10 -15.98 0.73
C ALA A 581 15.87 -15.71 -0.56
N ALA A 582 15.50 -14.65 -1.25
CA ALA A 582 16.37 -14.02 -2.22
C ALA A 582 17.50 -13.27 -1.48
N ASN A 583 18.58 -13.97 -1.12
CA ASN A 583 19.77 -13.32 -0.61
C ASN A 583 20.85 -13.38 -1.67
N GLY A 584 21.08 -12.25 -2.36
CA GLY A 584 22.30 -11.97 -3.13
C GLY A 584 22.43 -12.73 -4.44
N SER A 585 22.86 -12.06 -5.44
CA SER A 585 23.49 -12.39 -6.73
C SER A 585 23.01 -13.58 -7.58
N ASP A 586 22.28 -14.52 -7.08
CA ASP A 586 21.66 -15.58 -7.87
C ASP A 586 20.14 -15.43 -7.84
N SER A 587 19.61 -15.01 -8.92
CA SER A 587 18.25 -14.76 -9.38
C SER A 587 17.14 -15.76 -9.00
N ALA A 588 17.22 -16.45 -7.87
CA ALA A 588 16.20 -17.39 -7.44
C ALA A 588 15.17 -16.65 -6.56
N PHE A 589 13.97 -16.50 -7.07
CA PHE A 589 12.81 -16.09 -6.27
C PHE A 589 12.61 -17.05 -5.10
N PRO A 590 12.10 -16.57 -3.94
CA PRO A 590 11.84 -17.40 -2.78
C PRO A 590 10.97 -18.61 -3.14
N VAL A 591 11.26 -19.75 -2.53
CA VAL A 591 10.44 -20.95 -2.70
C VAL A 591 9.14 -20.77 -1.95
N ARG A 592 8.01 -20.86 -2.65
CA ARG A 592 6.68 -20.79 -2.08
C ARG A 592 6.21 -22.13 -1.51
N MET A 593 6.47 -23.19 -2.24
CA MET A 593 6.16 -24.56 -1.83
C MET A 593 7.02 -25.56 -2.58
N ILE A 594 7.00 -26.78 -2.12
CA ILE A 594 7.69 -27.90 -2.74
C ILE A 594 6.64 -28.87 -3.29
N LEU A 595 6.81 -29.26 -4.54
CA LEU A 595 6.00 -30.29 -5.17
C LEU A 595 6.77 -31.63 -5.14
N LEU A 596 6.08 -32.69 -4.74
CA LEU A 596 6.55 -34.07 -4.91
C LEU A 596 5.89 -34.59 -6.18
N LEU A 597 6.67 -34.73 -7.22
CA LEU A 597 6.19 -35.25 -8.50
C LEU A 597 6.63 -36.69 -8.62
N PRO A 598 5.77 -37.65 -9.06
CA PRO A 598 6.21 -38.98 -9.36
C PRO A 598 7.40 -38.97 -10.31
N GLU A 599 8.40 -39.81 -10.06
CA GLU A 599 9.49 -40.05 -11.02
C GLU A 599 8.86 -40.55 -12.32
N ALA A 600 9.30 -40.01 -13.45
CA ALA A 600 8.88 -40.52 -14.74
C ALA A 600 9.37 -41.96 -14.90
N SER A 601 8.44 -42.88 -15.07
CA SER A 601 8.70 -44.31 -15.28
C SER A 601 9.43 -44.57 -16.59
#